data_55c00e23f043b152c67002cfdc87b008
#
_entry.id   55c00e23f043b152c67002cfdc87b008
#
_cell.length_a   1.000
_cell.length_b   1.000
_cell.length_c   1.000
_cell.angle_alpha   90.00
_cell.angle_beta   90.00
_cell.angle_gamma   90.00
#
_symmetry.space_group_name_H-M   'P 1'
#
loop_
_entity.id
_entity.type
_entity.pdbx_description
1 polymer ?
#
loop_
_entity_poly.entity_id
_entity_poly.type
_entity_poly.pdbx_seq_one_letter_code
_entity_poly.pdbx_strand_id
1 'polypeptide(L)'
;TFLHFSEGLVHIVYIDYLKLAASYENNCAVDEITDDKLESMFDKLEEQYGGYCFDEDYEKKVFSTWSVNDFFQSVVSNKFVYFGEYWYDNGGVPKILSDFVKNNEQELFDCILKGKFISVPTSDLKFPPSLISINPKVLMCQTGYLTLCSNLKYFEMLLGIPNGEIYKALNRL
;
A
#
# COMPACT_ATOMS: atom_id res chain seq x y z
N THR A 1 7.60 -10.40 -4.89
CA THR A 1 7.02 -10.43 -6.24
C THR A 1 5.65 -9.80 -6.15
N PHE A 2 5.51 -8.53 -6.48
CA PHE A 2 4.23 -7.88 -6.59
C PHE A 2 3.56 -8.40 -7.86
N LEU A 3 2.57 -9.29 -7.74
CA LEU A 3 1.65 -9.57 -8.81
C LEU A 3 0.73 -8.35 -8.94
N HIS A 4 0.66 -7.78 -10.13
CA HIS A 4 -0.18 -6.62 -10.42
C HIS A 4 -1.66 -6.97 -10.30
N PHE A 5 -2.27 -6.72 -9.16
CA PHE A 5 -3.72 -6.68 -9.07
C PHE A 5 -4.18 -5.24 -9.33
N SER A 6 -4.57 -4.98 -10.57
CA SER A 6 -5.34 -3.78 -10.89
C SER A 6 -6.72 -3.86 -10.23
N GLU A 7 -7.34 -2.71 -10.05
CA GLU A 7 -8.72 -2.57 -9.56
C GLU A 7 -9.68 -3.60 -10.20
N GLY A 8 -9.68 -3.72 -11.52
CA GLY A 8 -10.50 -4.69 -12.24
C GLY A 8 -10.21 -6.15 -11.90
N LEU A 9 -8.98 -6.52 -11.57
CA LEU A 9 -8.63 -7.89 -11.22
C LEU A 9 -9.13 -8.26 -9.82
N VAL A 10 -9.10 -7.34 -8.87
CA VAL A 10 -9.66 -7.56 -7.52
C VAL A 10 -11.17 -7.78 -7.63
N HIS A 11 -11.88 -6.98 -8.42
CA HIS A 11 -13.30 -7.17 -8.67
C HIS A 11 -13.63 -8.53 -9.30
N ILE A 12 -12.82 -9.01 -10.23
CA ILE A 12 -13.11 -10.29 -10.91
C ILE A 12 -12.74 -11.50 -10.03
N VAL A 13 -11.56 -11.47 -9.41
CA VAL A 13 -11.02 -12.65 -8.69
C VAL A 13 -11.60 -12.78 -7.28
N TYR A 14 -11.86 -11.65 -6.61
CA TYR A 14 -12.26 -11.63 -5.21
C TYR A 14 -13.70 -11.19 -4.96
N ILE A 15 -14.54 -11.10 -6.01
CA ILE A 15 -15.92 -10.60 -5.89
C ILE A 15 -16.74 -11.31 -4.81
N ASP A 16 -16.63 -12.64 -4.71
CA ASP A 16 -17.36 -13.42 -3.73
C ASP A 16 -16.86 -13.16 -2.30
N TYR A 17 -15.55 -13.00 -2.12
CA TYR A 17 -14.94 -12.65 -0.84
C TYR A 17 -15.26 -11.21 -0.43
N LEU A 18 -15.33 -10.30 -1.41
CA LEU A 18 -15.70 -8.91 -1.18
C LEU A 18 -17.16 -8.80 -0.72
N LYS A 19 -18.07 -9.56 -1.37
CA LYS A 19 -19.48 -9.67 -0.94
C LYS A 19 -19.59 -10.27 0.45
N LEU A 20 -18.81 -11.31 0.75
CA LEU A 20 -18.78 -11.92 2.08
C LEU A 20 -18.30 -10.92 3.15
N ALA A 21 -17.23 -10.16 2.88
CA ALA A 21 -16.74 -9.12 3.79
C ALA A 21 -17.82 -8.03 4.00
N ALA A 22 -18.44 -7.54 2.93
CA ALA A 22 -19.51 -6.56 3.00
C ALA A 22 -20.73 -7.09 3.80
N SER A 23 -21.06 -8.39 3.69
CA SER A 23 -22.16 -9.00 4.44
C SER A 23 -21.88 -9.03 5.94
N TYR A 24 -20.69 -9.39 6.35
CA TYR A 24 -20.31 -9.37 7.76
C TYR A 24 -20.27 -7.94 8.34
N GLU A 25 -19.76 -6.98 7.59
CA GLU A 25 -19.72 -5.58 8.04
C GLU A 25 -21.12 -5.00 8.21
N ASN A 26 -22.07 -5.35 7.34
CA ASN A 26 -23.42 -4.82 7.35
C ASN A 26 -24.44 -5.70 8.11
N ASN A 27 -24.02 -6.82 8.67
CA ASN A 27 -24.88 -7.80 9.36
C ASN A 27 -26.10 -8.21 8.52
N CYS A 28 -25.90 -8.52 7.24
CA CYS A 28 -26.94 -8.96 6.31
C CYS A 28 -26.48 -10.17 5.49
N ALA A 29 -27.40 -10.84 4.81
CA ALA A 29 -27.05 -11.96 3.95
C ALA A 29 -26.28 -11.50 2.71
N VAL A 30 -25.47 -12.39 2.11
CA VAL A 30 -24.62 -12.07 0.95
C VAL A 30 -25.46 -11.65 -0.28
N ASP A 31 -26.65 -12.23 -0.43
CA ASP A 31 -27.60 -11.91 -1.50
C ASP A 31 -28.34 -10.58 -1.28
N GLU A 32 -28.24 -9.98 -0.09
CA GLU A 32 -28.79 -8.66 0.22
C GLU A 32 -27.76 -7.53 0.04
N ILE A 33 -26.52 -7.84 -0.40
CA ILE A 33 -25.50 -6.85 -0.63
C ILE A 33 -25.82 -6.07 -1.90
N THR A 34 -26.02 -4.76 -1.75
CA THR A 34 -26.20 -3.81 -2.84
C THR A 34 -24.85 -3.38 -3.43
N ASP A 35 -24.87 -2.85 -4.65
CA ASP A 35 -23.66 -2.34 -5.31
C ASP A 35 -22.98 -1.24 -4.48
N ASP A 36 -23.75 -0.34 -3.86
CA ASP A 36 -23.20 0.73 -2.99
C ASP A 36 -22.42 0.17 -1.78
N LYS A 37 -22.91 -0.91 -1.18
CA LYS A 37 -22.22 -1.57 -0.05
C LYS A 37 -20.97 -2.30 -0.51
N LEU A 38 -21.02 -2.87 -1.69
CA LEU A 38 -19.88 -3.55 -2.31
C LEU A 38 -18.79 -2.53 -2.66
N GLU A 39 -19.15 -1.41 -3.27
CA GLU A 39 -18.25 -0.31 -3.59
C GLU A 39 -17.62 0.29 -2.33
N SER A 40 -18.42 0.54 -1.28
CA SER A 40 -17.91 1.01 0.00
C SER A 40 -16.90 0.06 0.66
N MET A 41 -17.10 -1.26 0.53
CA MET A 41 -16.13 -2.25 1.02
C MET A 41 -14.86 -2.24 0.17
N PHE A 42 -14.99 -2.08 -1.14
CA PHE A 42 -13.87 -1.97 -2.06
C PHE A 42 -13.02 -0.72 -1.78
N ASP A 43 -13.65 0.44 -1.58
CA ASP A 43 -12.96 1.69 -1.24
C ASP A 43 -12.13 1.56 0.04
N LYS A 44 -12.68 0.92 1.07
CA LYS A 44 -11.96 0.64 2.32
C LYS A 44 -10.78 -0.30 2.11
N LEU A 45 -10.94 -1.30 1.24
CA LEU A 45 -9.85 -2.22 0.88
C LEU A 45 -8.75 -1.48 0.12
N GLU A 46 -9.13 -0.58 -0.81
CA GLU A 46 -8.18 0.25 -1.56
C GLU A 46 -7.44 1.23 -0.65
N GLU A 47 -8.16 1.94 0.23
CA GLU A 47 -7.55 2.85 1.20
C GLU A 47 -6.54 2.14 2.11
N GLN A 48 -6.84 0.90 2.50
CA GLN A 48 -5.99 0.16 3.44
C GLN A 48 -4.84 -0.58 2.77
N TYR A 49 -5.02 -1.17 1.59
CA TYR A 49 -4.05 -2.08 0.96
C TYR A 49 -3.71 -1.73 -0.50
N GLY A 50 -4.35 -0.73 -1.07
CA GLY A 50 -4.13 -0.28 -2.44
C GLY A 50 -3.08 0.81 -2.58
N GLY A 51 -3.19 1.60 -3.63
CA GLY A 51 -2.43 2.84 -3.81
C GLY A 51 -0.99 2.67 -4.31
N TYR A 52 -0.48 1.47 -4.49
CA TYR A 52 0.86 1.25 -5.03
C TYR A 52 0.91 1.61 -6.52
N CYS A 53 1.85 2.45 -6.90
CA CYS A 53 2.10 2.85 -8.28
C CYS A 53 3.54 2.53 -8.68
N PHE A 54 3.69 1.82 -9.80
CA PHE A 54 4.98 1.49 -10.42
C PHE A 54 5.02 1.98 -11.87
N ASP A 55 3.98 2.71 -12.30
CA ASP A 55 3.81 3.23 -13.64
C ASP A 55 4.40 4.64 -13.76
N GLU A 56 5.12 4.91 -14.86
CA GLU A 56 5.70 6.23 -15.12
C GLU A 56 4.65 7.33 -15.36
N ASP A 57 3.44 6.94 -15.77
CA ASP A 57 2.30 7.85 -15.98
C ASP A 57 1.49 8.10 -14.71
N TYR A 58 1.78 7.38 -13.62
CA TYR A 58 1.11 7.47 -12.29
C TYR A 58 -0.39 7.15 -12.30
N GLU A 59 -0.89 6.54 -13.36
CA GLU A 59 -2.32 6.25 -13.54
C GLU A 59 -2.72 4.89 -12.97
N LYS A 60 -1.82 3.90 -13.05
CA LYS A 60 -2.12 2.52 -12.68
C LYS A 60 -1.72 2.25 -11.24
N LYS A 61 -2.72 2.23 -10.38
CA LYS A 61 -2.54 1.79 -9.00
C LYS A 61 -2.83 0.30 -8.86
N VAL A 62 -2.13 -0.33 -7.93
CA VAL A 62 -2.28 -1.76 -7.65
C VAL A 62 -2.35 -2.01 -6.15
N PHE A 63 -2.86 -3.17 -5.77
CA PHE A 63 -2.96 -3.62 -4.39
C PHE A 63 -1.73 -4.41 -3.94
N SER A 64 -1.48 -4.42 -2.63
CA SER A 64 -0.65 -5.44 -2.00
C SER A 64 -1.39 -6.78 -2.03
N THR A 65 -0.94 -7.69 -2.89
CA THR A 65 -1.57 -9.01 -3.02
C THR A 65 -1.49 -9.82 -1.74
N TRP A 66 -0.40 -9.67 -1.00
CA TRP A 66 -0.22 -10.34 0.28
C TRP A 66 -1.29 -9.86 1.29
N SER A 67 -1.38 -8.57 1.51
CA SER A 67 -2.31 -7.98 2.48
C SER A 67 -3.77 -8.25 2.12
N VAL A 68 -4.12 -8.21 0.82
CA VAL A 68 -5.48 -8.53 0.34
C VAL A 68 -5.82 -10.00 0.59
N ASN A 69 -4.90 -10.93 0.32
CA ASN A 69 -5.12 -12.34 0.59
C ASN A 69 -5.30 -12.62 2.10
N ASP A 70 -4.43 -12.06 2.94
CA ASP A 70 -4.50 -12.24 4.39
C ASP A 70 -5.78 -11.61 4.98
N PHE A 71 -6.20 -10.45 4.44
CA PHE A 71 -7.48 -9.83 4.80
C PHE A 71 -8.64 -10.79 4.52
N PHE A 72 -8.79 -11.31 3.30
CA PHE A 72 -9.89 -12.21 2.98
C PHE A 72 -9.80 -13.54 3.73
N GLN A 73 -8.61 -14.09 3.93
CA GLN A 73 -8.42 -15.27 4.78
C GLN A 73 -8.88 -15.01 6.22
N SER A 74 -8.57 -13.83 6.77
CA SER A 74 -9.03 -13.41 8.08
C SER A 74 -10.55 -13.27 8.16
N VAL A 75 -11.18 -12.66 7.15
CA VAL A 75 -12.65 -12.53 7.05
C VAL A 75 -13.32 -13.90 7.03
N VAL A 76 -12.84 -14.84 6.23
CA VAL A 76 -13.39 -16.20 6.15
C VAL A 76 -13.24 -16.94 7.48
N SER A 77 -12.09 -16.83 8.12
CA SER A 77 -11.77 -17.58 9.34
C SER A 77 -12.51 -17.03 10.57
N ASN A 78 -12.56 -15.71 10.69
CA ASN A 78 -13.07 -15.03 11.88
C ASN A 78 -14.55 -14.63 11.78
N LYS A 79 -15.13 -14.60 10.58
CA LYS A 79 -16.51 -14.18 10.28
C LYS A 79 -16.81 -12.73 10.72
N PHE A 80 -15.81 -11.86 10.70
CA PHE A 80 -15.94 -10.43 10.88
C PHE A 80 -14.86 -9.69 10.08
N VAL A 81 -15.05 -8.40 9.84
CA VAL A 81 -14.13 -7.56 9.08
C VAL A 81 -13.16 -6.88 10.05
N TYR A 82 -11.87 -7.07 9.77
CA TYR A 82 -10.79 -6.38 10.46
C TYR A 82 -9.68 -6.04 9.47
N PHE A 83 -9.35 -4.75 9.36
CA PHE A 83 -8.27 -4.26 8.51
C PHE A 83 -6.95 -4.28 9.29
N GLY A 84 -6.25 -5.41 9.23
CA GLY A 84 -4.98 -5.67 9.90
C GLY A 84 -3.78 -5.01 9.21
N GLU A 85 -2.62 -5.15 9.80
CA GLU A 85 -1.33 -4.69 9.29
C GLU A 85 -0.48 -5.90 8.87
N TYR A 86 -0.99 -6.67 7.92
CA TYR A 86 -0.46 -7.97 7.53
C TYR A 86 0.96 -7.91 6.97
N TRP A 87 1.29 -6.82 6.27
CA TRP A 87 2.64 -6.59 5.75
C TRP A 87 3.66 -6.45 6.86
N TYR A 88 3.33 -5.65 7.87
CA TYR A 88 4.22 -5.34 8.98
C TYR A 88 4.40 -6.53 9.94
N ASP A 89 3.31 -7.20 10.27
CA ASP A 89 3.30 -8.31 11.24
C ASP A 89 4.11 -9.52 10.75
N ASN A 90 4.22 -9.71 9.44
CA ASN A 90 4.94 -10.85 8.84
C ASN A 90 6.38 -10.53 8.41
N GLY A 91 6.75 -9.26 8.22
CA GLY A 91 8.05 -8.88 7.63
C GLY A 91 9.08 -8.33 8.62
N GLY A 92 8.67 -7.86 9.79
CA GLY A 92 9.51 -7.09 10.70
C GLY A 92 9.98 -5.77 10.08
N VAL A 93 10.66 -4.93 10.86
CA VAL A 93 11.29 -3.70 10.35
C VAL A 93 12.71 -4.01 9.91
N PRO A 94 13.04 -3.97 8.62
CA PRO A 94 14.41 -4.12 8.17
C PRO A 94 15.30 -3.06 8.86
N LYS A 95 16.49 -3.47 9.33
CA LYS A 95 17.44 -2.56 9.98
C LYS A 95 17.70 -1.31 9.15
N ILE A 96 17.77 -1.47 7.83
CA ILE A 96 18.01 -0.36 6.90
C ILE A 96 16.89 0.68 6.93
N LEU A 97 15.64 0.27 7.15
CA LEU A 97 14.51 1.18 7.31
C LEU A 97 14.61 1.93 8.64
N SER A 98 14.93 1.23 9.71
CA SER A 98 15.16 1.83 11.02
C SER A 98 16.30 2.86 11.00
N ASP A 99 17.40 2.56 10.30
CA ASP A 99 18.52 3.48 10.13
C ASP A 99 18.15 4.68 9.22
N PHE A 100 17.34 4.46 8.17
CA PHE A 100 16.83 5.53 7.32
C PHE A 100 15.92 6.49 8.10
N VAL A 101 14.98 5.96 8.88
CA VAL A 101 14.07 6.76 9.70
C VAL A 101 14.86 7.67 10.64
N LYS A 102 15.86 7.13 11.36
CA LYS A 102 16.71 7.90 12.28
C LYS A 102 17.48 9.02 11.59
N ASN A 103 17.92 8.80 10.35
CA ASN A 103 18.73 9.79 9.61
C ASN A 103 17.90 10.81 8.84
N ASN A 104 16.61 10.54 8.60
CA ASN A 104 15.69 11.39 7.81
C ASN A 104 14.37 11.65 8.55
N GLU A 105 14.40 11.65 9.87
CA GLU A 105 13.22 11.72 10.73
C GLU A 105 12.29 12.88 10.36
N GLN A 106 12.83 14.08 10.12
CA GLN A 106 12.02 15.25 9.80
C GLN A 106 11.30 15.14 8.45
N GLU A 107 11.97 14.62 7.41
CA GLU A 107 11.36 14.47 6.08
C GLU A 107 10.28 13.40 6.08
N LEU A 108 10.54 12.29 6.76
CA LEU A 108 9.56 11.22 6.92
C LEU A 108 8.38 11.65 7.80
N PHE A 109 8.65 12.38 8.88
CA PHE A 109 7.64 12.97 9.75
C PHE A 109 6.71 13.92 8.97
N ASP A 110 7.28 14.78 8.13
CA ASP A 110 6.51 15.67 7.26
C ASP A 110 5.68 14.89 6.23
N CYS A 111 6.20 13.78 5.72
CA CYS A 111 5.47 12.89 4.81
C CYS A 111 4.28 12.23 5.53
N ILE A 112 4.50 11.66 6.71
CA ILE A 112 3.48 10.95 7.48
C ILE A 112 2.41 11.92 7.99
N LEU A 113 2.79 12.98 8.70
CA LEU A 113 1.83 13.85 9.39
C LEU A 113 1.25 14.98 8.54
N LYS A 114 1.99 15.43 7.53
CA LYS A 114 1.58 16.58 6.71
C LYS A 114 1.23 16.20 5.27
N GLY A 115 1.31 14.91 4.92
CA GLY A 115 1.07 14.42 3.56
C GLY A 115 2.04 14.99 2.51
N LYS A 116 3.24 15.42 2.94
CA LYS A 116 4.26 15.91 2.00
C LYS A 116 4.91 14.75 1.27
N PHE A 117 5.29 15.00 0.02
CA PHE A 117 6.02 14.03 -0.77
C PHE A 117 7.54 14.10 -0.51
N ILE A 118 8.20 12.97 -0.70
CA ILE A 118 9.64 12.82 -0.61
C ILE A 118 10.21 12.85 -2.03
N SER A 119 11.12 13.77 -2.32
CA SER A 119 11.74 13.88 -3.66
C SER A 119 12.94 12.97 -3.78
N VAL A 120 13.07 12.33 -4.96
CA VAL A 120 14.25 11.54 -5.36
C VAL A 120 14.62 11.83 -6.81
N PRO A 121 15.93 11.83 -7.16
CA PRO A 121 16.34 11.93 -8.55
C PRO A 121 15.78 10.77 -9.39
N THR A 122 15.27 11.07 -10.57
CA THR A 122 14.76 10.04 -11.51
C THR A 122 15.83 9.02 -11.88
N SER A 123 17.11 9.46 -11.97
CA SER A 123 18.26 8.59 -12.24
C SER A 123 18.42 7.48 -11.20
N ASP A 124 18.18 7.79 -9.93
CA ASP A 124 18.36 6.84 -8.82
C ASP A 124 17.33 5.72 -8.87
N LEU A 125 16.12 6.01 -9.35
CA LEU A 125 15.05 5.02 -9.54
C LEU A 125 15.25 4.18 -10.81
N LYS A 126 15.65 4.81 -11.93
CA LYS A 126 15.84 4.13 -13.22
C LYS A 126 17.12 3.29 -13.28
N PHE A 127 18.18 3.75 -12.63
CA PHE A 127 19.49 3.10 -12.63
C PHE A 127 20.02 2.99 -11.19
N PRO A 128 19.39 2.17 -10.33
CA PRO A 128 19.82 2.07 -8.95
C PRO A 128 21.26 1.55 -8.91
N PRO A 129 22.14 2.20 -8.14
CA PRO A 129 23.49 1.68 -7.92
C PRO A 129 23.42 0.34 -7.16
N SER A 130 24.57 -0.28 -6.92
CA SER A 130 24.62 -1.52 -6.15
C SER A 130 23.92 -1.39 -4.79
N LEU A 131 23.42 -2.48 -4.24
CA LEU A 131 22.73 -2.52 -2.94
C LEU A 131 23.52 -1.86 -1.79
N ILE A 132 24.85 -1.74 -1.92
CA ILE A 132 25.72 -1.11 -0.92
C ILE A 132 25.61 0.43 -0.95
N SER A 133 25.27 1.01 -2.10
CA SER A 133 25.22 2.46 -2.33
C SER A 133 23.83 2.97 -2.76
N ILE A 134 22.79 2.16 -2.62
CA ILE A 134 21.43 2.56 -2.98
C ILE A 134 20.96 3.73 -2.10
N ASN A 135 20.31 4.70 -2.72
CA ASN A 135 19.61 5.75 -2.00
C ASN A 135 18.52 5.12 -1.11
N PRO A 136 18.53 5.36 0.22
CA PRO A 136 17.56 4.76 1.11
C PRO A 136 16.10 5.05 0.75
N LYS A 137 15.79 6.21 0.18
CA LYS A 137 14.44 6.58 -0.29
C LYS A 137 14.00 5.69 -1.46
N VAL A 138 14.93 5.39 -2.38
CA VAL A 138 14.70 4.46 -3.48
C VAL A 138 14.46 3.05 -2.94
N LEU A 139 15.24 2.63 -1.96
CA LEU A 139 15.05 1.33 -1.33
C LEU A 139 13.69 1.24 -0.63
N MET A 140 13.24 2.29 0.07
CA MET A 140 11.89 2.34 0.64
C MET A 140 10.79 2.21 -0.43
N CYS A 141 10.99 2.81 -1.60
CA CYS A 141 10.08 2.65 -2.72
C CYS A 141 10.09 1.22 -3.27
N GLN A 142 11.27 0.63 -3.47
CA GLN A 142 11.41 -0.73 -3.97
C GLN A 142 10.89 -1.80 -3.00
N THR A 143 10.91 -1.51 -1.70
CA THR A 143 10.42 -2.41 -0.65
C THR A 143 8.96 -2.15 -0.25
N GLY A 144 8.27 -1.19 -0.89
CA GLY A 144 6.85 -0.95 -0.71
C GLY A 144 6.47 -0.06 0.47
N TYR A 145 7.43 0.59 1.13
CA TYR A 145 7.12 1.60 2.15
C TYR A 145 6.77 2.96 1.56
N LEU A 146 7.27 3.23 0.36
CA LEU A 146 6.89 4.41 -0.43
C LEU A 146 6.43 3.96 -1.82
N THR A 147 5.70 4.81 -2.50
CA THR A 147 5.22 4.59 -3.86
C THR A 147 5.42 5.83 -4.71
N LEU A 148 5.43 5.66 -6.03
CA LEU A 148 5.46 6.76 -6.99
C LEU A 148 4.14 7.53 -6.93
N CYS A 149 4.19 8.85 -6.82
CA CYS A 149 3.01 9.72 -6.77
C CYS A 149 2.92 10.70 -7.95
N SER A 150 4.04 11.28 -8.35
CA SER A 150 4.12 12.16 -9.51
C SER A 150 5.58 12.43 -9.88
N ASN A 151 5.81 13.17 -10.96
CA ASN A 151 7.13 13.72 -11.27
C ASN A 151 7.16 15.24 -11.11
N LEU A 152 8.29 15.75 -10.64
CA LEU A 152 8.64 17.15 -10.69
C LEU A 152 9.59 17.40 -11.86
N LYS A 153 9.04 17.75 -13.06
CA LYS A 153 9.86 18.18 -14.20
C LYS A 153 11.03 17.25 -14.51
N TYR A 154 10.82 16.16 -15.20
CA TYR A 154 11.81 15.27 -15.84
C TYR A 154 13.00 14.73 -15.00
N PHE A 155 13.38 15.38 -13.90
CA PHE A 155 14.59 15.04 -13.14
C PHE A 155 14.35 14.52 -11.74
N GLU A 156 13.17 14.75 -11.16
CA GLU A 156 12.81 14.33 -9.82
C GLU A 156 11.45 13.64 -9.81
N MET A 157 11.37 12.54 -9.07
CA MET A 157 10.14 11.84 -8.79
C MET A 157 9.71 12.06 -7.35
N LEU A 158 8.39 12.17 -7.14
CA LEU A 158 7.79 12.32 -5.83
C LEU A 158 7.31 10.96 -5.34
N LEU A 159 7.75 10.61 -4.15
CA LEU A 159 7.35 9.42 -3.42
C LEU A 159 6.41 9.81 -2.28
N GLY A 160 5.41 8.97 -2.04
CA GLY A 160 4.46 9.12 -0.93
C GLY A 160 4.16 7.79 -0.27
N ILE A 161 3.37 7.82 0.78
CA ILE A 161 2.88 6.63 1.47
C ILE A 161 1.74 6.03 0.64
N PRO A 162 1.78 4.72 0.31
CA PRO A 162 0.79 4.12 -0.58
C PRO A 162 -0.60 4.03 0.04
N ASN A 163 -0.71 3.66 1.33
CA ASN A 163 -1.99 3.28 1.94
C ASN A 163 -1.98 3.34 3.47
N GLY A 164 -3.12 3.03 4.08
CA GLY A 164 -3.33 3.05 5.52
C GLY A 164 -2.52 2.01 6.28
N GLU A 165 -2.25 0.85 5.71
CA GLU A 165 -1.41 -0.19 6.33
C GLU A 165 0.02 0.32 6.54
N ILE A 166 0.62 0.86 5.49
CA ILE A 166 1.99 1.39 5.55
C ILE A 166 2.07 2.66 6.41
N TYR A 167 1.04 3.52 6.34
CA TYR A 167 0.94 4.68 7.23
C TYR A 167 1.00 4.28 8.71
N LYS A 168 0.23 3.26 9.11
CA LYS A 168 0.24 2.74 10.48
C LYS A 168 1.58 2.12 10.85
N ALA A 169 2.18 1.35 9.93
CA ALA A 169 3.48 0.72 10.12
C ALA A 169 4.60 1.76 10.36
N LEU A 170 4.62 2.83 9.56
CA LEU A 170 5.61 3.91 9.70
C LEU A 170 5.43 4.74 10.98
N ASN A 171 4.22 4.88 11.49
CA ASN A 171 3.95 5.57 12.76
C ASN A 171 4.43 4.80 14.01
N ARG A 172 4.81 3.53 13.87
CA ARG A 172 5.35 2.70 14.96
C ARG A 172 6.88 2.71 15.04
N LEU A 173 7.55 3.32 14.06
CA LEU A 173 9.00 3.44 13.98
C LEU A 173 9.52 4.63 14.75
#